data_145c05f367916afe980c7f57d493f47e
#
_entry.id   145c05f367916afe980c7f57d493f47e
#
_cell.length_a   1.000
_cell.length_b   1.000
_cell.length_c   1.000
_cell.angle_alpha   90.00
_cell.angle_beta   90.00
_cell.angle_gamma   90.00
#
_symmetry.space_group_name_H-M   'P 1'
#
loop_
_entity.id
_entity.type
_entity.pdbx_description
1 polymer ?
#
loop_
_entity_poly.entity_id
_entity_poly.type
_entity_poly.pdbx_seq_one_letter_code
_entity_poly.pdbx_strand_id
1 'polypeptide(L)'
;YPLYKIYDFRDSAVDYGVLPYPKYDEAQEKYLSNDWSSLMCIPISITNPEMVGKVIEYLSYISNDTTIPAYYGITLSGKLARDENSSKMMDIIFDNIVFDAGMNYWGFDSNMMGLFYVLPMLVVQNGSTDFASWYKTYADGAQATMDKFVANLPD
;
A
#
# COMPACT_ATOMS: atom_id res chain seq x y z
N TYR A 1 -9.51 -4.79 -1.36
CA TYR A 1 -9.75 -4.65 0.08
C TYR A 1 -8.41 -4.75 0.81
N PRO A 2 -8.06 -3.87 1.76
CA PRO A 2 -6.80 -3.96 2.49
C PRO A 2 -6.69 -5.27 3.26
N LEU A 3 -5.52 -5.90 3.25
CA LEU A 3 -5.34 -7.22 3.85
C LEU A 3 -5.65 -7.26 5.35
N TYR A 4 -5.35 -6.17 6.08
CA TYR A 4 -5.67 -6.11 7.52
C TYR A 4 -7.17 -6.23 7.82
N LYS A 5 -8.03 -5.91 6.86
CA LYS A 5 -9.49 -6.07 6.99
C LYS A 5 -9.95 -7.53 7.01
N ILE A 6 -9.06 -8.48 6.77
CA ILE A 6 -9.38 -9.90 6.90
C ILE A 6 -9.83 -10.25 8.34
N TYR A 7 -9.41 -9.46 9.34
CA TYR A 7 -9.89 -9.61 10.71
C TYR A 7 -11.39 -9.41 10.86
N ASP A 8 -12.00 -8.55 10.06
CA ASP A 8 -13.44 -8.28 10.09
C ASP A 8 -14.25 -9.52 9.66
N PHE A 9 -13.61 -10.45 8.96
CA PHE A 9 -14.23 -11.70 8.47
C PHE A 9 -13.94 -12.91 9.34
N ARG A 10 -13.22 -12.76 10.44
CA ARG A 10 -12.82 -13.87 11.30
C ARG A 10 -14.00 -14.75 11.73
N ASP A 11 -15.06 -14.10 12.18
CA ASP A 11 -16.25 -14.76 12.72
C ASP A 11 -17.40 -14.86 11.67
N SER A 12 -17.11 -14.57 10.41
CA SER A 12 -18.06 -14.69 9.30
C SER A 12 -18.38 -16.15 9.03
N ALA A 13 -19.66 -16.45 8.83
CA ALA A 13 -20.12 -17.77 8.38
C ALA A 13 -19.87 -17.99 6.86
N VAL A 14 -19.52 -16.94 6.13
CA VAL A 14 -19.26 -17.03 4.69
C VAL A 14 -17.82 -17.42 4.47
N ASP A 15 -17.59 -18.47 3.68
CA ASP A 15 -16.26 -18.83 3.24
C ASP A 15 -15.73 -17.81 2.23
N TYR A 16 -14.44 -17.47 2.39
CA TYR A 16 -13.74 -16.53 1.51
C TYR A 16 -12.35 -17.05 1.20
N GLY A 17 -11.83 -16.68 0.05
CA GLY A 17 -10.43 -16.87 -0.32
C GLY A 17 -9.69 -15.54 -0.40
N VAL A 18 -8.38 -15.61 -0.33
CA VAL A 18 -7.48 -14.47 -0.54
C VAL A 18 -6.85 -14.61 -1.91
N LEU A 19 -6.83 -13.51 -2.67
CA LEU A 19 -6.20 -13.46 -3.99
C LEU A 19 -5.35 -12.18 -4.09
N PRO A 20 -4.18 -12.21 -4.75
CA PRO A 20 -3.47 -11.00 -5.13
C PRO A 20 -4.29 -10.21 -6.16
N TYR A 21 -4.01 -8.92 -6.27
CA TYR A 21 -4.54 -8.14 -7.40
C TYR A 21 -4.11 -8.79 -8.72
N PRO A 22 -5.01 -8.87 -9.72
CA PRO A 22 -4.68 -9.45 -11.01
C PRO A 22 -3.57 -8.62 -11.68
N LYS A 23 -2.76 -9.29 -12.49
CA LYS A 23 -1.85 -8.60 -13.39
C LYS A 23 -2.65 -7.80 -14.42
N TYR A 24 -2.09 -6.67 -14.85
CA TYR A 24 -2.70 -5.84 -15.90
C TYR A 24 -2.79 -6.60 -17.23
N ASP A 25 -1.70 -7.28 -17.59
CA ASP A 25 -1.60 -8.13 -18.77
C ASP A 25 -0.54 -9.23 -18.57
N GLU A 26 -0.32 -10.04 -19.59
CA GLU A 26 0.67 -11.13 -19.57
C GLU A 26 2.13 -10.63 -19.59
N ALA A 27 2.38 -9.41 -20.04
CA ALA A 27 3.71 -8.81 -20.05
C ALA A 27 4.18 -8.37 -18.66
N GLN A 28 3.25 -8.18 -17.73
CA GLN A 28 3.58 -7.91 -16.34
C GLN A 28 4.18 -9.15 -15.68
N GLU A 29 5.48 -9.14 -15.41
CA GLU A 29 6.21 -10.30 -14.89
C GLU A 29 5.74 -10.71 -13.49
N LYS A 30 5.49 -9.74 -12.59
CA LYS A 30 5.17 -9.98 -11.18
C LYS A 30 3.80 -9.44 -10.80
N TYR A 31 3.18 -10.05 -9.81
CA TYR A 31 2.09 -9.42 -9.11
C TYR A 31 2.59 -8.15 -8.40
N LEU A 32 1.73 -7.18 -8.22
CA LEU A 32 2.06 -5.96 -7.48
C LEU A 32 1.06 -5.81 -6.35
N SER A 33 1.59 -5.65 -5.14
CA SER A 33 0.82 -5.36 -3.94
C SER A 33 1.29 -4.04 -3.38
N ASN A 34 0.37 -3.10 -3.19
CA ASN A 34 0.73 -1.81 -2.67
C ASN A 34 0.74 -1.82 -1.14
N ASP A 35 1.75 -1.21 -0.55
CA ASP A 35 1.80 -0.96 0.87
C ASP A 35 1.08 0.35 1.21
N TRP A 36 0.17 0.29 2.15
CA TRP A 36 -0.47 1.45 2.76
C TRP A 36 -0.12 1.47 4.24
N SER A 37 1.11 1.80 4.54
CA SER A 37 1.59 1.85 5.92
C SER A 37 1.72 3.28 6.43
N SER A 38 1.75 3.38 7.74
CA SER A 38 2.09 4.62 8.42
C SER A 38 3.59 4.90 8.28
N LEU A 39 3.93 6.13 7.93
CA LEU A 39 5.32 6.57 7.88
C LEU A 39 5.79 7.03 9.28
N MET A 40 7.00 6.67 9.62
CA MET A 40 7.66 7.16 10.84
C MET A 40 8.51 8.38 10.49
N CYS A 41 8.34 9.47 11.24
CA CYS A 41 9.13 10.68 11.10
C CYS A 41 9.98 10.91 12.33
N ILE A 42 11.23 11.34 12.14
CA ILE A 42 12.12 11.79 13.20
C ILE A 42 12.06 13.32 13.23
N PRO A 43 11.66 13.96 14.35
CA PRO A 43 11.63 15.40 14.44
C PRO A 43 13.02 16.02 14.23
N ILE A 44 13.12 17.13 13.50
CA ILE A 44 14.38 17.84 13.24
C ILE A 44 15.05 18.37 14.54
N SER A 45 14.25 18.53 15.61
CA SER A 45 14.74 18.98 16.91
C SER A 45 15.46 17.93 17.73
N ILE A 46 15.63 16.71 17.21
CA ILE A 46 16.29 15.63 17.96
C ILE A 46 17.76 15.93 18.16
N THR A 47 18.24 15.70 19.36
CA THR A 47 19.64 16.02 19.75
C THR A 47 20.64 14.95 19.32
N ASN A 48 20.19 13.72 19.07
CA ASN A 48 21.06 12.62 18.64
C ASN A 48 20.38 11.77 17.53
N PRO A 49 20.35 12.27 16.30
CA PRO A 49 19.71 11.58 15.17
C PRO A 49 20.42 10.25 14.83
N GLU A 50 21.74 10.16 15.03
CA GLU A 50 22.50 8.93 14.76
C GLU A 50 22.04 7.78 15.67
N MET A 51 21.88 8.04 16.96
CA MET A 51 21.39 7.03 17.91
C MET A 51 19.98 6.56 17.54
N VAL A 52 19.11 7.50 17.21
CA VAL A 52 17.72 7.15 16.80
C VAL A 52 17.71 6.34 15.52
N GLY A 53 18.54 6.70 14.53
CA GLY A 53 18.70 5.90 13.32
C GLY A 53 19.13 4.47 13.62
N LYS A 54 20.14 4.28 14.47
CA LYS A 54 20.60 2.94 14.88
C LYS A 54 19.50 2.13 15.62
N VAL A 55 18.72 2.78 16.47
CA VAL A 55 17.62 2.11 17.16
C VAL A 55 16.54 1.65 16.19
N ILE A 56 16.15 2.51 15.23
CA ILE A 56 15.16 2.17 14.22
C ILE A 56 15.65 1.01 13.33
N GLU A 57 16.91 1.09 12.87
CA GLU A 57 17.54 0.02 12.09
C GLU A 57 17.55 -1.31 12.85
N TYR A 58 17.94 -1.29 14.12
CA TYR A 58 17.97 -2.47 14.97
C TYR A 58 16.58 -3.05 15.22
N LEU A 59 15.58 -2.22 15.48
CA LEU A 59 14.19 -2.66 15.62
C LEU A 59 13.66 -3.28 14.32
N SER A 60 13.98 -2.71 13.18
CA SER A 60 13.62 -3.24 11.85
C SER A 60 14.28 -4.60 11.62
N TYR A 61 15.57 -4.72 11.95
CA TYR A 61 16.31 -5.98 11.84
C TYR A 61 15.71 -7.09 12.71
N ILE A 62 15.47 -6.82 14.00
CA ILE A 62 14.85 -7.81 14.90
C ILE A 62 13.43 -8.18 14.45
N SER A 63 12.67 -7.22 13.95
CA SER A 63 11.30 -7.46 13.50
C SER A 63 11.23 -8.51 12.38
N ASN A 64 12.27 -8.61 11.57
CA ASN A 64 12.38 -9.62 10.51
C ASN A 64 12.34 -11.06 11.04
N ASP A 65 12.97 -11.28 12.20
CA ASP A 65 13.09 -12.61 12.79
C ASP A 65 12.04 -12.89 13.86
N THR A 66 11.30 -11.87 14.31
CA THR A 66 10.35 -12.00 15.43
C THR A 66 8.94 -11.58 15.06
N THR A 67 8.72 -10.29 14.88
CA THR A 67 7.37 -9.72 14.71
C THR A 67 6.75 -10.12 13.37
N ILE A 68 7.52 -10.02 12.28
CA ILE A 68 7.02 -10.34 10.93
C ILE A 68 6.60 -11.81 10.81
N PRO A 69 7.44 -12.81 11.19
CA PRO A 69 7.03 -14.21 11.16
C PRO A 69 5.85 -14.52 12.07
N ALA A 70 5.81 -13.91 13.27
CA ALA A 70 4.70 -14.12 14.20
C ALA A 70 3.38 -13.54 13.65
N TYR A 71 3.42 -12.33 13.12
CA TYR A 71 2.24 -11.70 12.55
C TYR A 71 1.78 -12.43 11.29
N TYR A 72 2.69 -12.67 10.36
CA TYR A 72 2.41 -13.30 9.09
C TYR A 72 2.04 -14.78 9.25
N GLY A 73 2.94 -15.58 9.81
CA GLY A 73 2.79 -17.03 9.86
C GLY A 73 1.71 -17.49 10.84
N ILE A 74 1.67 -16.90 12.03
CA ILE A 74 0.73 -17.35 13.08
C ILE A 74 -0.63 -16.68 12.91
N THR A 75 -0.66 -15.39 12.61
CA THR A 75 -1.91 -14.61 12.63
C THR A 75 -2.62 -14.64 11.29
N LEU A 76 -1.96 -14.20 10.22
CA LEU A 76 -2.62 -14.10 8.93
C LEU A 76 -2.78 -15.47 8.28
N SER A 77 -1.69 -16.19 8.08
CA SER A 77 -1.71 -17.47 7.38
C SER A 77 -2.32 -18.59 8.24
N GLY A 78 -1.97 -18.66 9.52
CA GLY A 78 -2.40 -19.76 10.39
C GLY A 78 -3.81 -19.62 10.97
N LYS A 79 -4.31 -18.40 11.18
CA LYS A 79 -5.61 -18.18 11.87
C LYS A 79 -6.69 -17.55 11.00
N LEU A 80 -6.32 -16.80 9.99
CA LEU A 80 -7.25 -16.01 9.16
C LEU A 80 -7.39 -16.57 7.75
N ALA A 81 -6.36 -17.21 7.19
CA ALA A 81 -6.52 -17.96 5.95
C ALA A 81 -7.35 -19.21 6.22
N ARG A 82 -8.45 -19.38 5.49
CA ARG A 82 -9.38 -20.51 5.67
C ARG A 82 -8.96 -21.77 4.93
N ASP A 83 -8.03 -21.63 4.01
CA ASP A 83 -7.53 -22.72 3.17
C ASP A 83 -6.05 -22.53 2.80
N GLU A 84 -5.43 -23.62 2.37
CA GLU A 84 -4.02 -23.65 1.97
C GLU A 84 -3.71 -22.77 0.75
N ASN A 85 -4.67 -22.63 -0.16
CA ASN A 85 -4.47 -21.79 -1.36
C ASN A 85 -4.44 -20.31 -0.96
N SER A 86 -5.31 -19.88 -0.05
CA SER A 86 -5.28 -18.51 0.50
C SER A 86 -3.94 -18.21 1.18
N SER A 87 -3.33 -19.16 1.88
CA SER A 87 -1.99 -19.01 2.43
C SER A 87 -0.95 -18.77 1.34
N LYS A 88 -0.94 -19.59 0.30
CA LYS A 88 -0.01 -19.43 -0.84
C LYS A 88 -0.21 -18.10 -1.59
N MET A 89 -1.45 -17.64 -1.70
CA MET A 89 -1.73 -16.34 -2.31
C MET A 89 -1.24 -15.19 -1.43
N MET A 90 -1.26 -15.33 -0.12
CA MET A 90 -0.66 -14.37 0.79
C MET A 90 0.85 -14.29 0.65
N ASP A 91 1.55 -15.42 0.45
CA ASP A 91 2.99 -15.42 0.13
C ASP A 91 3.27 -14.56 -1.11
N ILE A 92 2.50 -14.76 -2.19
CA ILE A 92 2.63 -13.96 -3.41
C ILE A 92 2.38 -12.47 -3.13
N ILE A 93 1.39 -12.11 -2.31
CA ILE A 93 1.09 -10.72 -1.96
C ILE A 93 2.28 -10.10 -1.23
N PHE A 94 2.81 -10.75 -0.21
CA PHE A 94 3.90 -10.23 0.61
C PHE A 94 5.23 -10.14 -0.13
N ASP A 95 5.55 -11.13 -0.97
CA ASP A 95 6.78 -11.16 -1.76
C ASP A 95 6.81 -10.08 -2.87
N ASN A 96 5.67 -9.49 -3.16
CA ASN A 96 5.53 -8.50 -4.22
C ASN A 96 5.00 -7.14 -3.71
N ILE A 97 5.27 -6.81 -2.45
CA ILE A 97 4.96 -5.49 -1.90
C ILE A 97 5.85 -4.44 -2.56
N VAL A 98 5.22 -3.37 -3.02
CA VAL A 98 5.88 -2.19 -3.58
C VAL A 98 5.49 -0.95 -2.79
N PHE A 99 6.47 -0.07 -2.57
CA PHE A 99 6.24 1.24 -1.99
C PHE A 99 6.01 2.25 -3.11
N ASP A 100 4.78 2.67 -3.25
CA ASP A 100 4.37 3.61 -4.28
C ASP A 100 4.31 5.03 -3.71
N ALA A 101 5.17 5.92 -4.24
CA ALA A 101 5.20 7.31 -3.80
C ALA A 101 3.87 8.03 -4.09
N GLY A 102 3.21 7.71 -5.20
CA GLY A 102 1.91 8.26 -5.55
C GLY A 102 0.86 7.92 -4.48
N MET A 103 0.82 6.66 -4.04
CA MET A 103 -0.09 6.23 -2.98
C MET A 103 0.24 6.84 -1.63
N ASN A 104 1.50 6.97 -1.28
CA ASN A 104 1.91 7.53 0.02
C ASN A 104 1.69 9.05 0.10
N TYR A 105 1.80 9.77 -1.03
CA TYR A 105 1.65 11.23 -1.07
C TYR A 105 0.31 11.74 -1.58
N TRP A 106 -0.54 10.88 -2.14
CA TRP A 106 -1.84 11.26 -2.69
C TRP A 106 -2.81 11.92 -1.70
N GLY A 107 -2.71 11.57 -0.40
CA GLY A 107 -3.54 12.12 0.65
C GLY A 107 -3.22 13.57 1.03
N PHE A 108 -2.12 14.14 0.53
CA PHE A 108 -1.70 15.51 0.86
C PHE A 108 -2.25 16.57 -0.08
N ASP A 109 -2.76 16.17 -1.23
CA ASP A 109 -3.30 17.09 -2.23
C ASP A 109 -4.56 16.53 -2.89
N SER A 110 -5.58 17.36 -3.04
CA SER A 110 -6.87 16.94 -3.59
C SER A 110 -6.81 16.52 -5.06
N ASN A 111 -5.89 17.06 -5.84
CA ASN A 111 -5.72 16.70 -7.25
C ASN A 111 -5.00 15.36 -7.38
N MET A 112 -3.96 15.15 -6.57
CA MET A 112 -3.27 13.85 -6.48
C MET A 112 -4.24 12.76 -6.03
N MET A 113 -5.01 13.01 -4.97
CA MET A 113 -6.06 12.11 -4.51
C MET A 113 -7.14 11.87 -5.57
N GLY A 114 -7.53 12.93 -6.28
CA GLY A 114 -8.47 12.87 -7.38
C GLY A 114 -7.99 11.94 -8.49
N LEU A 115 -6.75 12.09 -8.91
CA LEU A 115 -6.16 11.34 -10.01
C LEU A 115 -5.95 9.86 -9.66
N PHE A 116 -5.34 9.56 -8.51
CA PHE A 116 -4.90 8.20 -8.20
C PHE A 116 -5.99 7.34 -7.51
N TYR A 117 -6.93 7.95 -6.81
CA TYR A 117 -7.94 7.21 -6.07
C TYR A 117 -9.36 7.46 -6.55
N VAL A 118 -9.76 8.74 -6.62
CA VAL A 118 -11.15 9.08 -6.92
C VAL A 118 -11.49 8.72 -8.35
N LEU A 119 -10.62 9.00 -9.29
CA LEU A 119 -10.87 8.73 -10.72
C LEU A 119 -11.08 7.23 -11.04
N PRO A 120 -10.20 6.31 -10.63
CA PRO A 120 -10.44 4.89 -10.81
C PRO A 120 -11.74 4.41 -10.14
N MET A 121 -12.02 4.91 -8.94
CA MET A 121 -13.23 4.57 -8.22
C MET A 121 -14.50 5.02 -8.96
N LEU A 122 -14.52 6.25 -9.48
CA LEU A 122 -15.66 6.78 -10.23
C LEU A 122 -15.91 6.01 -11.53
N VAL A 123 -14.85 5.66 -12.25
CA VAL A 123 -14.96 4.85 -13.47
C VAL A 123 -15.63 3.51 -13.16
N VAL A 124 -15.20 2.84 -12.11
CA VAL A 124 -15.74 1.52 -11.73
C VAL A 124 -17.16 1.63 -11.17
N GLN A 125 -17.40 2.53 -10.21
CA GLN A 125 -18.67 2.62 -9.52
C GLN A 125 -19.82 3.16 -10.38
N ASN A 126 -19.51 4.14 -11.24
CA ASN A 126 -20.52 4.79 -12.07
C ASN A 126 -20.63 4.15 -13.46
N GLY A 127 -19.78 3.18 -13.80
CA GLY A 127 -19.71 2.63 -15.15
C GLY A 127 -19.39 3.73 -16.20
N SER A 128 -18.71 4.81 -15.76
CA SER A 128 -18.44 5.96 -16.61
C SER A 128 -17.37 5.64 -17.64
N THR A 129 -17.61 5.98 -18.89
CA THR A 129 -16.60 5.93 -19.96
C THR A 129 -15.92 7.27 -20.19
N ASP A 130 -16.29 8.31 -19.45
CA ASP A 130 -15.77 9.68 -19.60
C ASP A 130 -14.47 9.92 -18.81
N PHE A 131 -13.54 8.99 -18.96
CA PHE A 131 -12.21 9.07 -18.34
C PHE A 131 -11.47 10.35 -18.71
N ALA A 132 -11.54 10.77 -19.98
CA ALA A 132 -10.78 11.92 -20.47
C ALA A 132 -11.15 13.24 -19.76
N SER A 133 -12.44 13.49 -19.56
CA SER A 133 -12.90 14.68 -18.83
C SER A 133 -12.47 14.66 -17.36
N TRP A 134 -12.62 13.53 -16.69
CA TRP A 134 -12.22 13.38 -15.30
C TRP A 134 -10.70 13.52 -15.13
N TYR A 135 -9.92 12.88 -16.01
CA TYR A 135 -8.47 13.01 -16.01
C TYR A 135 -8.04 14.47 -16.14
N LYS A 136 -8.61 15.20 -17.11
CA LYS A 136 -8.31 16.62 -17.33
C LYS A 136 -8.61 17.49 -16.11
N THR A 137 -9.60 17.12 -15.30
CA THR A 137 -9.96 17.89 -14.09
C THR A 137 -8.84 17.86 -13.05
N TYR A 138 -8.08 16.77 -12.94
CA TYR A 138 -7.09 16.58 -11.88
C TYR A 138 -5.64 16.63 -12.36
N ALA A 139 -5.38 16.34 -13.64
CA ALA A 139 -4.02 16.10 -14.14
C ALA A 139 -3.08 17.31 -13.97
N ASP A 140 -3.53 18.50 -14.38
CA ASP A 140 -2.70 19.72 -14.32
C ASP A 140 -2.36 20.07 -12.85
N GLY A 141 -3.33 19.96 -11.96
CA GLY A 141 -3.13 20.19 -10.53
C GLY A 141 -2.22 19.15 -9.89
N ALA A 142 -2.37 17.89 -10.25
CA ALA A 142 -1.51 16.80 -9.76
C ALA A 142 -0.06 16.98 -10.26
N GLN A 143 0.12 17.35 -11.53
CA GLN A 143 1.46 17.63 -12.06
C GLN A 143 2.12 18.80 -11.33
N ALA A 144 1.40 19.90 -11.10
CA ALA A 144 1.92 21.05 -10.37
C ALA A 144 2.32 20.69 -8.92
N THR A 145 1.54 19.82 -8.27
CA THR A 145 1.88 19.31 -6.92
C THR A 145 3.15 18.46 -6.95
N MET A 146 3.30 17.57 -7.94
CA MET A 146 4.51 16.77 -8.11
C MET A 146 5.73 17.62 -8.39
N ASP A 147 5.62 18.59 -9.29
CA ASP A 147 6.73 19.50 -9.62
C ASP A 147 7.21 20.26 -8.37
N LYS A 148 6.26 20.75 -7.58
CA LYS A 148 6.56 21.41 -6.31
C LYS A 148 7.21 20.46 -5.30
N PHE A 149 6.75 19.22 -5.22
CA PHE A 149 7.33 18.21 -4.34
C PHE A 149 8.77 17.90 -4.74
N VAL A 150 9.01 17.63 -6.02
CA VAL A 150 10.36 17.33 -6.54
C VAL A 150 11.32 18.51 -6.33
N ALA A 151 10.85 19.75 -6.54
CA ALA A 151 11.67 20.95 -6.35
C ALA A 151 12.09 21.21 -4.89
N ASN A 152 11.41 20.59 -3.92
CA ASN A 152 11.72 20.69 -2.49
C ASN A 152 12.49 19.47 -1.93
N LEU A 153 12.82 18.48 -2.77
CA LEU A 153 13.66 17.39 -2.33
C LEU A 153 15.09 17.90 -2.11
N PRO A 154 15.77 17.49 -1.04
CA PRO A 154 17.17 17.78 -0.84
C PRO A 154 18.02 17.08 -1.92
N ASP A 155 19.11 17.74 -2.31
CA ASP A 155 20.14 17.19 -3.20
C ASP A 155 20.82 15.93 -2.62
#